data_aaf43368f4581bad020e0ee998ae8d68
#
_entry.id   aaf43368f4581bad020e0ee998ae8d68
#
_cell.length_a   1.000
_cell.length_b   1.000
_cell.length_c   1.000
_cell.angle_alpha   90.00
_cell.angle_beta   90.00
_cell.angle_gamma   90.00
#
_symmetry.space_group_name_H-M   'P 1'
#
loop_
_entity.id
_entity.type
_entity.pdbx_description
1 polymer ?
#
loop_
_entity_poly.entity_id
_entity_poly.type
_entity_poly.pdbx_seq_one_letter_code
_entity_poly.pdbx_strand_id
1 'polypeptide(L)'
;MSAATPAGARGLDPDAPLKIAYLTYRGKPHVGGQGVYTRHLTKALVDLGHSVEVFSGQPYPIVDERIPLHKLPSLDIWNDHFPGRLPGYWEIKSKGDLAEVLTHLKGTFGEPLGFSVRINAELKKRQRDFDLVHDNQCLGSGILSIEKRMPTIVTLHHPITRDRALEMEHTKNRRKRRSIGRWYNFVKMQGRVASRMPRIVVVSENSIKDIHNDMKVSLDRMRLVPVGVDPELFQPKPNVTRTPGRLITTASADVALKGLSYLLEAMAKLRTERDVTLTIIGKPREGASADLIDKLGLRPHIEFVSGVPDERIVELYAEAELAVVPSLYEGFSLPAIEAMCTGICLVATDGGALPEVTGRDGDGQISHGVAQLSQEGPHSRTTTRPQHLLNQTIRVLLQTFRTRPCPNGLQRTRSQLKNVIASR
;
A
#
# COMPACT_ATOMS: atom_id res chain seq x y z
N MET A 1 10.33 10.25 40.41
CA MET A 1 11.61 10.24 39.67
C MET A 1 11.37 10.90 38.34
N SER A 2 11.87 12.12 38.17
CA SER A 2 11.69 12.95 36.97
C SER A 2 12.48 12.32 35.81
N ALA A 3 11.77 12.03 34.70
CA ALA A 3 12.42 11.57 33.46
C ALA A 3 13.25 12.73 32.87
N ALA A 4 14.53 12.53 32.74
CA ALA A 4 15.45 13.47 32.11
C ALA A 4 15.01 13.70 30.65
N THR A 5 14.71 14.94 30.30
CA THR A 5 14.52 15.40 28.92
C THR A 5 15.83 15.19 28.14
N PRO A 6 15.83 14.54 26.98
CA PRO A 6 17.06 14.40 26.21
C PRO A 6 17.57 15.77 25.79
N ALA A 7 18.85 16.02 26.06
CA ALA A 7 19.55 17.24 25.66
C ALA A 7 19.53 17.34 24.10
N GLY A 8 18.76 18.28 23.57
CA GLY A 8 18.70 18.56 22.13
C GLY A 8 17.40 19.14 21.62
N ALA A 9 16.34 19.18 22.41
CA ALA A 9 15.13 19.92 22.05
C ALA A 9 15.42 21.44 22.21
N ARG A 10 16.05 22.06 21.22
CA ARG A 10 15.87 23.49 21.02
C ARG A 10 14.36 23.67 20.88
N GLY A 11 13.81 24.62 21.65
CA GLY A 11 12.41 25.01 21.50
C GLY A 11 12.19 25.51 20.06
N LEU A 12 11.99 24.59 19.13
CA LEU A 12 11.60 24.90 17.78
C LEU A 12 10.15 25.41 17.90
N ASP A 13 9.93 26.56 17.29
CA ASP A 13 8.57 27.03 17.03
C ASP A 13 7.84 25.87 16.32
N PRO A 14 6.69 25.41 16.84
CA PRO A 14 5.93 24.32 16.21
C PRO A 14 5.58 24.59 14.74
N ASP A 15 5.48 25.88 14.36
CA ASP A 15 5.12 26.33 13.01
C ASP A 15 6.34 26.65 12.14
N ALA A 16 7.58 26.50 12.66
CA ALA A 16 8.78 26.79 11.90
C ALA A 16 8.99 25.76 10.77
N PRO A 17 9.40 26.21 9.56
CA PRO A 17 9.76 25.31 8.47
C PRO A 17 10.89 24.35 8.86
N LEU A 18 10.71 23.08 8.57
CA LEU A 18 11.68 22.02 8.83
C LEU A 18 12.44 21.64 7.55
N LYS A 19 13.69 21.22 7.73
CA LYS A 19 14.50 20.54 6.71
C LYS A 19 14.38 19.03 6.92
N ILE A 20 13.73 18.33 5.98
CA ILE A 20 13.36 16.92 6.14
C ILE A 20 14.15 16.06 5.15
N ALA A 21 14.89 15.07 5.66
CA ALA A 21 15.40 13.97 4.84
C ALA A 21 14.36 12.86 4.78
N TYR A 22 13.69 12.71 3.64
CA TYR A 22 12.69 11.68 3.41
C TYR A 22 13.31 10.45 2.75
N LEU A 23 13.12 9.27 3.35
CA LEU A 23 13.78 8.04 2.95
C LEU A 23 12.76 7.05 2.40
N THR A 24 13.04 6.49 1.22
CA THR A 24 12.26 5.37 0.67
C THR A 24 13.18 4.36 -0.01
N TYR A 25 13.14 3.09 0.40
CA TYR A 25 14.01 2.08 -0.18
C TYR A 25 13.56 1.59 -1.56
N ARG A 26 12.27 1.76 -1.87
CA ARG A 26 11.66 1.51 -3.19
C ARG A 26 10.53 2.52 -3.42
N GLY A 27 10.56 3.18 -4.57
CA GLY A 27 9.58 4.20 -4.94
C GLY A 27 8.94 3.94 -6.30
N LYS A 28 8.32 2.76 -6.54
CA LYS A 28 7.62 2.52 -7.82
C LYS A 28 6.66 3.68 -8.11
N PRO A 29 6.81 4.38 -9.27
CA PRO A 29 6.12 5.66 -9.48
C PRO A 29 4.60 5.55 -9.69
N HIS A 30 4.14 4.46 -10.33
CA HIS A 30 2.74 4.31 -10.75
C HIS A 30 2.02 3.12 -10.12
N VAL A 31 2.73 2.22 -9.45
CA VAL A 31 2.17 0.99 -8.88
C VAL A 31 2.83 0.70 -7.54
N GLY A 32 2.01 0.53 -6.53
CA GLY A 32 2.47 0.23 -5.17
C GLY A 32 2.42 1.47 -4.27
N GLY A 33 1.81 1.32 -3.10
CA GLY A 33 1.46 2.42 -2.20
C GLY A 33 2.63 3.32 -1.79
N GLN A 34 3.85 2.77 -1.63
CA GLN A 34 4.99 3.55 -1.10
C GLN A 34 5.48 4.67 -2.04
N GLY A 35 5.53 4.42 -3.36
CA GLY A 35 5.98 5.43 -4.33
C GLY A 35 4.96 6.55 -4.51
N VAL A 36 3.68 6.19 -4.60
CA VAL A 36 2.55 7.13 -4.68
C VAL A 36 2.46 7.96 -3.39
N TYR A 37 2.55 7.31 -2.22
CA TYR A 37 2.59 7.99 -0.93
C TYR A 37 3.78 8.96 -0.82
N THR A 38 4.98 8.55 -1.26
CA THR A 38 6.15 9.43 -1.30
C THR A 38 5.86 10.69 -2.09
N ARG A 39 5.32 10.57 -3.32
CA ARG A 39 5.01 11.69 -4.19
C ARG A 39 4.06 12.68 -3.53
N HIS A 40 2.93 12.20 -3.03
CA HIS A 40 1.89 13.06 -2.45
C HIS A 40 2.32 13.68 -1.12
N LEU A 41 2.91 12.90 -0.21
CA LEU A 41 3.32 13.42 1.09
C LEU A 41 4.45 14.45 0.96
N THR A 42 5.48 14.17 0.14
CA THR A 42 6.61 15.10 0.02
C THR A 42 6.20 16.40 -0.67
N LYS A 43 5.30 16.34 -1.67
CA LYS A 43 4.69 17.52 -2.27
C LYS A 43 3.91 18.35 -1.24
N ALA A 44 3.04 17.70 -0.46
CA ALA A 44 2.24 18.40 0.57
C ALA A 44 3.14 19.07 1.65
N LEU A 45 4.23 18.41 2.04
CA LEU A 45 5.19 19.01 2.98
C LEU A 45 5.87 20.26 2.42
N VAL A 46 6.22 20.26 1.13
CA VAL A 46 6.76 21.46 0.46
C VAL A 46 5.70 22.55 0.32
N ASP A 47 4.47 22.18 0.00
CA ASP A 47 3.34 23.14 -0.09
C ASP A 47 3.04 23.78 1.28
N LEU A 48 3.33 23.10 2.38
CA LEU A 48 3.27 23.62 3.76
C LEU A 48 4.50 24.46 4.16
N GLY A 49 5.47 24.66 3.25
CA GLY A 49 6.65 25.49 3.48
C GLY A 49 7.88 24.76 4.03
N HIS A 50 7.82 23.45 4.21
CA HIS A 50 8.99 22.66 4.61
C HIS A 50 9.98 22.47 3.44
N SER A 51 11.26 22.29 3.76
CA SER A 51 12.28 21.87 2.80
C SER A 51 12.45 20.36 2.85
N VAL A 52 12.22 19.68 1.74
CA VAL A 52 12.27 18.20 1.67
C VAL A 52 13.29 17.75 0.66
N GLU A 53 14.19 16.84 1.05
CA GLU A 53 15.05 16.10 0.13
C GLU A 53 14.70 14.61 0.21
N VAL A 54 14.50 13.97 -0.94
CA VAL A 54 14.16 12.54 -1.03
C VAL A 54 15.39 11.71 -1.33
N PHE A 55 15.66 10.73 -0.49
CA PHE A 55 16.70 9.72 -0.69
C PHE A 55 16.05 8.38 -1.04
N SER A 56 16.31 7.87 -2.24
CA SER A 56 15.61 6.69 -2.74
C SER A 56 16.53 5.61 -3.27
N GLY A 57 16.19 4.35 -2.95
CA GLY A 57 16.64 3.17 -3.69
C GLY A 57 15.78 2.94 -4.95
N GLN A 58 16.22 2.01 -5.78
CA GLN A 58 15.52 1.61 -7.01
C GLN A 58 14.29 0.73 -6.71
N PRO A 59 13.23 0.81 -7.55
CA PRO A 59 12.96 1.84 -8.56
C PRO A 59 12.66 3.19 -7.90
N TYR A 60 13.07 4.28 -8.58
CA TYR A 60 12.97 5.63 -8.04
C TYR A 60 11.54 6.19 -8.15
N PRO A 61 11.06 6.98 -7.16
CA PRO A 61 9.78 7.65 -7.24
C PRO A 61 9.84 8.83 -8.23
N ILE A 62 8.66 9.23 -8.72
CA ILE A 62 8.46 10.55 -9.29
C ILE A 62 8.16 11.48 -8.13
N VAL A 63 8.86 12.59 -8.02
CA VAL A 63 8.63 13.62 -7.01
C VAL A 63 8.43 14.98 -7.69
N ASP A 64 7.89 15.94 -6.94
CA ASP A 64 7.72 17.33 -7.40
C ASP A 64 9.09 17.93 -7.79
N GLU A 65 9.16 18.75 -8.83
CA GLU A 65 10.40 19.35 -9.36
C GLU A 65 11.18 20.21 -8.34
N ARG A 66 10.47 20.74 -7.34
CA ARG A 66 11.07 21.49 -6.23
C ARG A 66 11.85 20.61 -5.25
N ILE A 67 11.73 19.28 -5.34
CA ILE A 67 12.26 18.32 -4.37
C ILE A 67 13.52 17.65 -4.94
N PRO A 68 14.70 17.87 -4.35
CA PRO A 68 15.90 17.15 -4.73
C PRO A 68 15.75 15.64 -4.49
N LEU A 69 15.96 14.84 -5.55
CA LEU A 69 15.96 13.39 -5.49
C LEU A 69 17.38 12.84 -5.51
N HIS A 70 17.82 12.31 -4.37
CA HIS A 70 19.11 11.65 -4.22
C HIS A 70 18.98 10.15 -4.48
N LYS A 71 19.51 9.70 -5.61
CA LYS A 71 19.49 8.30 -6.02
C LYS A 71 20.58 7.52 -5.29
N LEU A 72 20.19 6.52 -4.51
CA LEU A 72 21.08 5.57 -3.83
C LEU A 72 20.97 4.21 -4.52
N PRO A 73 21.73 3.98 -5.59
CA PRO A 73 21.60 2.76 -6.38
C PRO A 73 21.88 1.53 -5.54
N SER A 74 21.06 0.50 -5.71
CA SER A 74 21.24 -0.84 -5.15
C SER A 74 21.86 -1.76 -6.21
N LEU A 75 22.17 -2.99 -5.83
CA LEU A 75 22.57 -4.03 -6.78
C LEU A 75 21.43 -4.48 -7.69
N ASP A 76 20.22 -4.00 -7.43
CA ASP A 76 19.02 -4.32 -8.23
C ASP A 76 18.83 -5.83 -8.46
N ILE A 77 19.09 -6.61 -7.41
CA ILE A 77 19.02 -8.07 -7.43
C ILE A 77 17.62 -8.54 -7.85
N TRP A 78 16.58 -7.80 -7.44
CA TRP A 78 15.18 -8.13 -7.66
C TRP A 78 14.51 -7.21 -8.69
N ASN A 79 15.22 -6.96 -9.81
CA ASN A 79 14.65 -6.21 -10.92
C ASN A 79 13.56 -6.99 -11.65
N ASP A 80 12.73 -6.28 -12.41
CA ASP A 80 11.57 -6.86 -13.10
C ASP A 80 11.97 -7.80 -14.28
N HIS A 81 13.21 -7.71 -14.80
CA HIS A 81 13.69 -8.52 -15.95
C HIS A 81 14.37 -9.83 -15.51
N PHE A 82 15.22 -9.76 -14.49
CA PHE A 82 15.99 -10.92 -13.99
C PHE A 82 15.90 -10.97 -12.45
N PRO A 83 14.75 -11.33 -11.90
CA PRO A 83 14.57 -11.38 -10.45
C PRO A 83 15.46 -12.46 -9.81
N GLY A 84 16.21 -12.08 -8.80
CA GLY A 84 17.12 -12.98 -8.10
C GLY A 84 18.49 -13.16 -8.77
N ARG A 85 18.91 -12.23 -9.63
CA ARG A 85 20.24 -12.28 -10.25
C ARG A 85 21.36 -12.30 -9.19
N LEU A 86 22.46 -12.96 -9.51
CA LEU A 86 23.69 -12.86 -8.72
C LEU A 86 24.54 -11.72 -9.28
N PRO A 87 24.85 -10.67 -8.50
CA PRO A 87 25.75 -9.61 -8.94
C PRO A 87 27.19 -10.10 -9.01
N GLY A 88 27.96 -9.57 -9.96
CA GLY A 88 29.40 -9.80 -10.03
C GLY A 88 30.12 -9.15 -8.85
N TYR A 89 31.30 -9.69 -8.45
CA TYR A 89 32.07 -9.15 -7.33
C TYR A 89 32.50 -7.70 -7.53
N TRP A 90 32.69 -7.26 -8.78
CA TRP A 90 33.03 -5.89 -9.15
C TRP A 90 31.89 -4.88 -8.95
N GLU A 91 30.66 -5.36 -8.81
CA GLU A 91 29.49 -4.54 -8.50
C GLU A 91 29.38 -4.20 -7.00
N ILE A 92 30.08 -4.94 -6.13
CA ILE A 92 30.07 -4.77 -4.68
C ILE A 92 31.01 -3.62 -4.31
N LYS A 93 30.49 -2.39 -4.25
CA LYS A 93 31.26 -1.17 -4.00
C LYS A 93 31.07 -0.60 -2.60
N SER A 94 30.09 -1.07 -1.85
CA SER A 94 29.75 -0.56 -0.55
C SER A 94 29.41 -1.65 0.45
N LYS A 95 29.42 -1.30 1.76
CA LYS A 95 28.94 -2.19 2.83
C LYS A 95 27.46 -2.53 2.64
N GLY A 96 26.67 -1.64 2.03
CA GLY A 96 25.26 -1.88 1.69
C GLY A 96 25.12 -2.96 0.61
N ASP A 97 25.98 -2.93 -0.41
CA ASP A 97 25.99 -3.96 -1.48
C ASP A 97 26.36 -5.32 -0.90
N LEU A 98 27.42 -5.36 -0.08
CA LEU A 98 27.81 -6.59 0.60
C LEU A 98 26.68 -7.15 1.48
N ALA A 99 25.96 -6.28 2.20
CA ALA A 99 24.81 -6.70 3.02
C ALA A 99 23.69 -7.28 2.17
N GLU A 100 23.39 -6.72 0.99
CA GLU A 100 22.40 -7.25 0.05
C GLU A 100 22.81 -8.63 -0.46
N VAL A 101 24.05 -8.79 -0.92
CA VAL A 101 24.56 -10.09 -1.42
C VAL A 101 24.49 -11.16 -0.34
N LEU A 102 25.03 -10.87 0.87
CA LEU A 102 25.02 -11.84 1.97
C LEU A 102 23.59 -12.23 2.40
N THR A 103 22.66 -11.30 2.30
CA THR A 103 21.26 -11.53 2.63
C THR A 103 20.59 -12.37 1.54
N HIS A 104 20.87 -12.07 0.28
CA HIS A 104 20.38 -12.80 -0.88
C HIS A 104 20.87 -14.28 -0.88
N LEU A 105 22.15 -14.51 -0.59
CA LEU A 105 22.71 -15.88 -0.47
C LEU A 105 22.03 -16.71 0.63
N LYS A 106 21.47 -16.05 1.66
CA LYS A 106 20.62 -16.71 2.68
C LYS A 106 19.17 -16.92 2.24
N GLY A 107 18.84 -16.55 1.00
CA GLY A 107 17.48 -16.62 0.46
C GLY A 107 16.50 -15.62 1.07
N THR A 108 16.99 -14.48 1.59
CA THR A 108 16.20 -13.44 2.25
C THR A 108 16.23 -12.16 1.42
N PHE A 109 15.14 -11.41 1.41
CA PHE A 109 15.08 -10.10 0.76
C PHE A 109 15.96 -9.08 1.46
N GLY A 110 16.97 -8.56 0.78
CA GLY A 110 18.06 -7.77 1.37
C GLY A 110 17.98 -6.26 1.20
N GLU A 111 17.11 -5.76 0.32
CA GLU A 111 17.07 -4.33 -0.04
C GLU A 111 16.85 -3.38 1.16
N PRO A 112 15.93 -3.64 2.11
CA PRO A 112 15.77 -2.75 3.26
C PRO A 112 17.04 -2.65 4.11
N LEU A 113 17.78 -3.75 4.27
CA LEU A 113 19.06 -3.72 4.99
C LEU A 113 20.12 -2.93 4.22
N GLY A 114 20.32 -3.25 2.94
CA GLY A 114 21.34 -2.59 2.11
C GLY A 114 21.08 -1.10 1.98
N PHE A 115 19.84 -0.69 1.71
CA PHE A 115 19.44 0.71 1.67
C PHE A 115 19.71 1.41 2.99
N SER A 116 19.32 0.83 4.12
CA SER A 116 19.53 1.44 5.44
C SER A 116 21.01 1.66 5.77
N VAL A 117 21.90 0.77 5.31
CA VAL A 117 23.36 0.91 5.48
C VAL A 117 23.90 2.04 4.59
N ARG A 118 23.46 2.14 3.33
CA ARG A 118 23.86 3.22 2.40
C ARG A 118 23.41 4.58 2.91
N ILE A 119 22.13 4.73 3.25
CA ILE A 119 21.60 6.02 3.71
C ILE A 119 22.19 6.44 5.06
N ASN A 120 22.47 5.48 5.96
CA ASN A 120 23.17 5.79 7.21
C ASN A 120 24.56 6.37 6.97
N ALA A 121 25.32 5.86 5.99
CA ALA A 121 26.62 6.39 5.62
C ALA A 121 26.52 7.79 5.00
N GLU A 122 25.49 8.04 4.19
CA GLU A 122 25.27 9.34 3.55
C GLU A 122 24.83 10.40 4.57
N LEU A 123 23.82 10.12 5.39
CA LEU A 123 23.35 11.05 6.41
C LEU A 123 24.37 11.30 7.54
N LYS A 124 25.33 10.40 7.75
CA LYS A 124 26.45 10.68 8.68
C LYS A 124 27.26 11.90 8.25
N LYS A 125 27.40 12.14 6.94
CA LYS A 125 28.13 13.31 6.39
C LYS A 125 27.29 14.58 6.46
N ARG A 126 25.96 14.42 6.40
CA ARG A 126 24.97 15.49 6.25
C ARG A 126 24.06 15.66 7.46
N GLN A 127 24.47 15.17 8.65
CA GLN A 127 23.61 15.15 9.85
C GLN A 127 23.18 16.54 10.36
N ARG A 128 23.86 17.61 9.94
CA ARG A 128 23.54 19.00 10.31
C ARG A 128 22.66 19.71 9.27
N ASP A 129 22.42 19.06 8.12
CA ASP A 129 21.64 19.66 7.03
C ASP A 129 20.15 19.52 7.27
N PHE A 130 19.72 18.58 8.13
CA PHE A 130 18.34 18.22 8.36
C PHE A 130 17.94 18.31 9.83
N ASP A 131 16.71 18.75 10.06
CA ASP A 131 16.08 18.79 11.38
C ASP A 131 15.40 17.47 11.73
N LEU A 132 14.92 16.74 10.70
CA LEU A 132 14.14 15.51 10.83
C LEU A 132 14.50 14.50 9.73
N VAL A 133 14.54 13.23 10.09
CA VAL A 133 14.55 12.11 9.15
C VAL A 133 13.19 11.41 9.16
N HIS A 134 12.61 11.19 7.98
CA HIS A 134 11.36 10.48 7.82
C HIS A 134 11.56 9.19 7.00
N ASP A 135 11.53 8.04 7.66
CA ASP A 135 11.67 6.73 7.01
C ASP A 135 10.32 6.18 6.56
N ASN A 136 10.16 5.97 5.24
CA ASN A 136 8.97 5.35 4.67
C ASN A 136 9.10 3.82 4.66
N GLN A 137 8.85 3.20 5.80
CA GLN A 137 8.79 1.75 6.01
C GLN A 137 10.04 0.95 5.55
N CYS A 138 11.22 1.54 5.51
CA CYS A 138 12.43 0.77 5.28
C CYS A 138 12.72 -0.15 6.48
N LEU A 139 12.78 0.44 7.69
CA LEU A 139 13.00 -0.28 8.94
C LEU A 139 14.23 -1.22 8.90
N GLY A 140 15.24 -0.87 8.11
CA GLY A 140 16.52 -1.54 8.13
C GLY A 140 17.33 -1.16 9.36
N SER A 141 18.26 -2.01 9.79
CA SER A 141 19.04 -1.78 11.03
C SER A 141 19.85 -0.48 11.04
N GLY A 142 20.22 0.06 9.87
CA GLY A 142 20.87 1.36 9.73
C GLY A 142 20.03 2.53 10.24
N ILE A 143 18.70 2.43 10.22
CA ILE A 143 17.78 3.46 10.71
C ILE A 143 17.95 3.69 12.22
N LEU A 144 18.21 2.64 13.02
CA LEU A 144 18.54 2.81 14.45
C LEU A 144 19.83 3.60 14.69
N SER A 145 20.77 3.53 13.75
CA SER A 145 22.00 4.32 13.84
C SER A 145 21.77 5.77 13.46
N ILE A 146 20.83 6.05 12.58
CA ILE A 146 20.40 7.41 12.24
C ILE A 146 19.65 8.02 13.41
N GLU A 147 18.67 7.31 13.98
CA GLU A 147 17.83 7.75 15.10
C GLU A 147 18.67 8.20 16.32
N LYS A 148 19.78 7.52 16.61
CA LYS A 148 20.70 7.91 17.68
C LYS A 148 21.35 9.28 17.49
N ARG A 149 21.34 9.83 16.29
CA ARG A 149 22.05 11.09 15.94
C ARG A 149 21.10 12.19 15.48
N MET A 150 19.95 11.81 14.95
CA MET A 150 19.01 12.73 14.32
C MET A 150 17.59 12.38 14.74
N PRO A 151 16.70 13.34 15.01
CA PRO A 151 15.30 13.07 15.20
C PRO A 151 14.76 12.26 14.02
N THR A 152 14.10 11.13 14.31
CA THR A 152 13.65 10.21 13.27
C THR A 152 12.21 9.76 13.54
N ILE A 153 11.36 9.88 12.53
CA ILE A 153 10.02 9.31 12.51
C ILE A 153 9.95 8.24 11.42
N VAL A 154 9.02 7.32 11.57
CA VAL A 154 8.78 6.25 10.59
C VAL A 154 7.32 6.24 10.22
N THR A 155 6.99 6.21 8.91
CA THR A 155 5.67 5.78 8.47
C THR A 155 5.67 4.27 8.27
N LEU A 156 4.70 3.58 8.87
CA LEU A 156 4.51 2.15 8.75
C LEU A 156 3.09 1.88 8.26
N HIS A 157 2.97 1.48 6.99
CA HIS A 157 1.67 1.29 6.34
C HIS A 157 0.94 0.06 6.84
N HIS A 158 1.66 -1.05 6.96
CA HIS A 158 1.18 -2.29 7.59
C HIS A 158 2.37 -3.22 7.88
N PRO A 159 2.24 -4.16 8.81
CA PRO A 159 3.30 -5.13 9.07
C PRO A 159 3.33 -6.18 7.95
N ILE A 160 4.47 -6.31 7.27
CA ILE A 160 4.69 -7.30 6.18
C ILE A 160 4.54 -8.77 6.69
N THR A 161 4.40 -8.97 8.00
CA THR A 161 3.99 -10.25 8.60
C THR A 161 2.68 -10.77 8.05
N ARG A 162 1.74 -9.87 7.70
CA ARG A 162 0.43 -10.21 7.12
C ARG A 162 0.57 -10.75 5.71
N ASP A 163 1.40 -10.12 4.88
CA ASP A 163 1.73 -10.60 3.53
C ASP A 163 2.31 -12.01 3.59
N ARG A 164 3.30 -12.21 4.49
CA ARG A 164 3.90 -13.53 4.72
C ARG A 164 2.88 -14.58 5.14
N ALA A 165 1.99 -14.23 6.07
CA ALA A 165 1.00 -15.18 6.60
C ALA A 165 0.04 -15.63 5.50
N LEU A 166 -0.49 -14.69 4.71
CA LEU A 166 -1.39 -14.97 3.61
C LEU A 166 -0.72 -15.77 2.49
N GLU A 167 0.51 -15.41 2.09
CA GLU A 167 1.25 -16.16 1.07
C GLU A 167 1.55 -17.60 1.52
N MET A 168 1.89 -17.79 2.78
CA MET A 168 2.08 -19.12 3.35
C MET A 168 0.77 -19.93 3.41
N GLU A 169 -0.36 -19.32 3.72
CA GLU A 169 -1.67 -19.95 3.77
C GLU A 169 -2.09 -20.49 2.38
N HIS A 170 -1.91 -19.66 1.35
CA HIS A 170 -2.26 -20.02 -0.03
C HIS A 170 -1.25 -20.98 -0.70
N THR A 171 -0.12 -21.28 -0.07
CA THR A 171 0.91 -22.16 -0.63
C THR A 171 0.82 -23.55 -0.04
N LYS A 172 0.38 -24.55 -0.84
CA LYS A 172 0.28 -25.97 -0.42
C LYS A 172 1.65 -26.67 -0.40
N ASN A 173 2.58 -26.30 -1.27
CA ASN A 173 3.87 -26.97 -1.42
C ASN A 173 4.82 -26.66 -0.25
N ARG A 174 5.25 -27.69 0.49
CA ARG A 174 6.13 -27.55 1.67
C ARG A 174 7.50 -26.93 1.35
N ARG A 175 8.08 -27.21 0.17
CA ARG A 175 9.37 -26.61 -0.25
C ARG A 175 9.19 -25.12 -0.53
N LYS A 176 8.12 -24.75 -1.24
CA LYS A 176 7.77 -23.35 -1.52
C LYS A 176 7.48 -22.59 -0.22
N ARG A 177 6.76 -23.18 0.75
CA ARG A 177 6.53 -22.57 2.08
C ARG A 177 7.84 -22.27 2.83
N ARG A 178 8.82 -23.19 2.78
CA ARG A 178 10.14 -22.95 3.39
C ARG A 178 10.89 -21.81 2.69
N SER A 179 10.79 -21.72 1.37
CA SER A 179 11.38 -20.64 0.58
C SER A 179 10.75 -19.28 0.95
N ILE A 180 9.42 -19.21 1.01
CA ILE A 180 8.66 -18.03 1.47
C ILE A 180 9.10 -17.64 2.89
N GLY A 181 9.19 -18.59 3.82
CA GLY A 181 9.64 -18.34 5.18
C GLY A 181 11.05 -17.73 5.26
N ARG A 182 11.98 -18.17 4.38
CA ARG A 182 13.33 -17.58 4.27
C ARG A 182 13.31 -16.19 3.63
N TRP A 183 12.55 -16.03 2.56
CA TRP A 183 12.37 -14.76 1.87
C TRP A 183 11.93 -13.64 2.84
N TYR A 184 10.91 -13.90 3.63
CA TYR A 184 10.36 -12.95 4.60
C TYR A 184 11.16 -12.85 5.92
N ASN A 185 12.35 -13.44 6.03
CA ASN A 185 13.10 -13.36 7.30
C ASN A 185 13.53 -11.95 7.67
N PHE A 186 13.62 -11.02 6.70
CA PHE A 186 13.89 -9.59 6.94
C PHE A 186 12.83 -8.92 7.82
N VAL A 187 11.61 -9.42 7.85
CA VAL A 187 10.52 -8.91 8.70
C VAL A 187 10.88 -8.94 10.19
N LYS A 188 11.69 -9.92 10.61
CA LYS A 188 12.22 -9.98 11.98
C LYS A 188 13.13 -8.79 12.30
N MET A 189 13.89 -8.30 11.32
CA MET A 189 14.70 -7.09 11.45
C MET A 189 13.80 -5.87 11.54
N GLN A 190 12.82 -5.76 10.64
CA GLN A 190 11.88 -4.65 10.65
C GLN A 190 11.13 -4.56 11.98
N GLY A 191 10.64 -5.68 12.53
CA GLY A 191 9.99 -5.70 13.84
C GLY A 191 10.92 -5.24 14.99
N ARG A 192 12.20 -5.68 14.98
CA ARG A 192 13.18 -5.22 15.96
C ARG A 192 13.51 -3.73 15.86
N VAL A 193 13.52 -3.19 14.64
CA VAL A 193 13.73 -1.76 14.41
C VAL A 193 12.50 -0.99 14.85
N ALA A 194 11.32 -1.35 14.36
CA ALA A 194 10.07 -0.68 14.70
C ALA A 194 9.82 -0.61 16.21
N SER A 195 10.02 -1.73 16.95
CA SER A 195 9.84 -1.75 18.40
C SER A 195 10.79 -0.82 19.19
N ARG A 196 11.81 -0.28 18.55
CA ARG A 196 12.77 0.68 19.15
C ARG A 196 12.59 2.11 18.67
N MET A 197 11.81 2.33 17.61
CA MET A 197 11.58 3.70 17.12
C MET A 197 10.73 4.49 18.10
N PRO A 198 11.09 5.76 18.37
CA PRO A 198 10.38 6.58 19.34
C PRO A 198 9.02 7.07 18.86
N ARG A 199 8.87 7.26 17.55
CA ARG A 199 7.64 7.77 16.91
C ARG A 199 7.38 7.04 15.61
N ILE A 200 6.15 6.53 15.46
CA ILE A 200 5.68 5.82 14.27
C ILE A 200 4.35 6.41 13.84
N VAL A 201 4.28 6.84 12.60
CA VAL A 201 3.05 7.22 11.90
C VAL A 201 2.44 5.94 11.32
N VAL A 202 1.17 5.73 11.56
CA VAL A 202 0.42 4.55 11.08
C VAL A 202 -0.83 5.03 10.36
N VAL A 203 -1.19 4.36 9.30
CA VAL A 203 -2.20 4.85 8.35
C VAL A 203 -3.64 4.44 8.67
N SER A 204 -3.84 3.47 9.59
CA SER A 204 -5.16 2.98 9.99
C SER A 204 -5.15 2.40 11.40
N GLU A 205 -6.30 2.40 12.07
CA GLU A 205 -6.50 1.73 13.37
C GLU A 205 -6.25 0.22 13.28
N ASN A 206 -6.65 -0.39 12.16
CA ASN A 206 -6.35 -1.80 11.92
C ASN A 206 -4.84 -2.04 11.88
N SER A 207 -4.09 -1.20 11.16
CA SER A 207 -2.63 -1.31 11.10
C SER A 207 -1.96 -1.08 12.46
N ILE A 208 -2.48 -0.18 13.31
CA ILE A 208 -1.99 -0.01 14.70
C ILE A 208 -2.11 -1.33 15.47
N LYS A 209 -3.26 -1.99 15.42
CA LYS A 209 -3.49 -3.28 16.11
C LYS A 209 -2.53 -4.36 15.60
N ASP A 210 -2.37 -4.44 14.28
CA ASP A 210 -1.52 -5.44 13.64
C ASP A 210 -0.03 -5.20 13.95
N ILE A 211 0.44 -3.95 13.90
CA ILE A 211 1.80 -3.57 14.24
C ILE A 211 2.10 -3.85 15.72
N HIS A 212 1.18 -3.50 16.60
CA HIS A 212 1.30 -3.81 18.03
C HIS A 212 1.45 -5.31 18.26
N ASN A 213 0.55 -6.11 17.67
CA ASN A 213 0.51 -7.55 17.87
C ASN A 213 1.70 -8.28 17.24
N ASP A 214 2.08 -7.92 16.01
CA ASP A 214 3.06 -8.66 15.21
C ASP A 214 4.49 -8.18 15.45
N MET A 215 4.69 -6.86 15.61
CA MET A 215 6.01 -6.23 15.73
C MET A 215 6.35 -5.77 17.16
N LYS A 216 5.41 -5.93 18.12
CA LYS A 216 5.59 -5.57 19.52
C LYS A 216 5.92 -4.09 19.74
N VAL A 217 5.36 -3.24 18.90
CA VAL A 217 5.44 -1.78 19.08
C VAL A 217 4.44 -1.35 20.14
N SER A 218 4.87 -0.48 21.06
CA SER A 218 3.99 0.08 22.09
C SER A 218 3.02 1.10 21.49
N LEU A 219 1.74 1.07 21.92
CA LEU A 219 0.67 1.92 21.38
C LEU A 219 0.95 3.41 21.55
N ASP A 220 1.60 3.82 22.64
CA ASP A 220 1.96 5.21 22.94
C ASP A 220 2.94 5.83 21.93
N ARG A 221 3.69 4.99 21.19
CA ARG A 221 4.64 5.42 20.15
C ARG A 221 4.00 5.58 18.78
N MET A 222 2.79 5.08 18.59
CA MET A 222 2.07 5.13 17.33
C MET A 222 1.11 6.32 17.28
N ARG A 223 1.04 6.95 16.12
CA ARG A 223 0.08 8.04 15.84
C ARG A 223 -0.63 7.71 14.55
N LEU A 224 -1.95 7.72 14.61
CA LEU A 224 -2.81 7.55 13.43
C LEU A 224 -2.74 8.81 12.57
N VAL A 225 -2.32 8.64 11.33
CA VAL A 225 -2.38 9.67 10.29
C VAL A 225 -2.85 8.97 9.01
N PRO A 226 -4.15 9.03 8.70
CA PRO A 226 -4.69 8.40 7.50
C PRO A 226 -4.07 8.96 6.23
N VAL A 227 -3.97 8.12 5.20
CA VAL A 227 -3.53 8.57 3.88
C VAL A 227 -4.68 9.29 3.19
N GLY A 228 -4.38 10.42 2.54
CA GLY A 228 -5.33 11.16 1.71
C GLY A 228 -5.10 10.92 0.22
N VAL A 229 -6.09 11.29 -0.57
CA VAL A 229 -6.00 11.48 -2.02
C VAL A 229 -6.24 12.95 -2.33
N ASP A 230 -5.74 13.42 -3.47
CA ASP A 230 -5.96 14.79 -3.92
C ASP A 230 -7.44 15.00 -4.30
N PRO A 231 -8.22 15.82 -3.54
CA PRO A 231 -9.64 16.02 -3.78
C PRO A 231 -9.94 16.89 -5.01
N GLU A 232 -8.96 17.62 -5.51
CA GLU A 232 -9.09 18.40 -6.76
C GLU A 232 -8.97 17.48 -7.98
N LEU A 233 -8.19 16.42 -7.85
CA LEU A 233 -7.99 15.43 -8.90
C LEU A 233 -9.07 14.35 -8.88
N PHE A 234 -9.24 13.67 -7.73
CA PHE A 234 -10.21 12.60 -7.56
C PHE A 234 -11.59 13.18 -7.21
N GLN A 235 -12.31 13.61 -8.22
CA GLN A 235 -13.67 14.12 -8.09
C GLN A 235 -14.58 13.54 -9.16
N PRO A 236 -15.90 13.56 -8.92
CA PRO A 236 -16.87 13.08 -9.90
C PRO A 236 -16.77 13.82 -11.22
N LYS A 237 -16.93 13.07 -12.32
CA LYS A 237 -17.00 13.61 -13.69
C LYS A 237 -18.43 13.47 -14.21
N PRO A 238 -19.35 14.42 -13.91
CA PRO A 238 -20.78 14.27 -14.22
C PRO A 238 -21.09 14.17 -15.72
N ASN A 239 -20.18 14.67 -16.56
CA ASN A 239 -20.34 14.67 -18.02
C ASN A 239 -19.85 13.36 -18.68
N VAL A 240 -19.29 12.41 -17.91
CA VAL A 240 -18.84 11.12 -18.42
C VAL A 240 -19.94 10.10 -18.22
N THR A 241 -20.39 9.51 -19.33
CA THR A 241 -21.40 8.43 -19.29
C THR A 241 -20.74 7.13 -18.88
N ARG A 242 -21.26 6.49 -17.84
CA ARG A 242 -20.81 5.16 -17.39
C ARG A 242 -21.18 4.11 -18.42
N THR A 243 -20.25 3.20 -18.68
CA THR A 243 -20.46 2.06 -19.56
C THR A 243 -21.14 0.94 -18.77
N PRO A 244 -22.38 0.54 -19.10
CA PRO A 244 -23.06 -0.56 -18.41
C PRO A 244 -22.22 -1.84 -18.44
N GLY A 245 -22.17 -2.56 -17.32
CA GLY A 245 -21.39 -3.80 -17.17
C GLY A 245 -19.87 -3.62 -17.05
N ARG A 246 -19.33 -2.41 -17.14
CA ARG A 246 -17.89 -2.18 -16.96
C ARG A 246 -17.52 -2.16 -15.49
N LEU A 247 -16.74 -3.15 -15.06
CA LEU A 247 -16.11 -3.22 -13.75
C LEU A 247 -14.70 -2.59 -13.81
N ILE A 248 -14.21 -2.05 -12.68
CA ILE A 248 -12.84 -1.56 -12.56
C ILE A 248 -12.22 -2.04 -11.24
N THR A 249 -10.96 -2.42 -11.30
CA THR A 249 -10.16 -2.77 -10.11
C THR A 249 -8.72 -2.29 -10.27
N THR A 250 -8.08 -1.95 -9.16
CA THR A 250 -6.63 -1.73 -9.12
C THR A 250 -5.96 -2.94 -8.49
N ALA A 251 -5.25 -3.72 -9.29
CA ALA A 251 -4.57 -4.91 -8.82
C ALA A 251 -3.19 -5.05 -9.47
N SER A 252 -2.18 -5.34 -8.66
CA SER A 252 -0.95 -5.92 -9.21
C SER A 252 -1.25 -7.40 -9.47
N ALA A 253 -1.14 -7.82 -10.75
CA ALA A 253 -1.30 -9.23 -11.09
C ALA A 253 -0.36 -10.09 -10.21
N ASP A 254 -0.85 -11.26 -9.80
CA ASP A 254 -0.12 -12.29 -9.02
C ASP A 254 0.24 -11.95 -7.57
N VAL A 255 -0.30 -10.88 -7.00
CA VAL A 255 -0.25 -10.66 -5.56
C VAL A 255 -1.52 -11.24 -4.94
N ALA A 256 -1.41 -12.42 -4.31
CA ALA A 256 -2.54 -13.12 -3.68
C ALA A 256 -3.35 -12.22 -2.73
N LEU A 257 -2.65 -11.30 -2.05
CA LEU A 257 -3.24 -10.31 -1.14
C LEU A 257 -4.32 -9.44 -1.80
N LYS A 258 -4.20 -9.17 -3.11
CA LYS A 258 -5.12 -8.31 -3.85
C LYS A 258 -6.39 -9.02 -4.33
N GLY A 259 -6.50 -10.33 -4.12
CA GLY A 259 -7.72 -11.10 -4.34
C GLY A 259 -8.22 -11.15 -5.79
N LEU A 260 -7.38 -10.83 -6.78
CA LEU A 260 -7.78 -10.78 -8.19
C LEU A 260 -8.38 -12.12 -8.66
N SER A 261 -7.86 -13.25 -8.21
CA SER A 261 -8.40 -14.57 -8.57
C SER A 261 -9.88 -14.75 -8.20
N TYR A 262 -10.29 -14.24 -7.03
CA TYR A 262 -11.70 -14.31 -6.60
C TYR A 262 -12.60 -13.43 -7.47
N LEU A 263 -12.10 -12.25 -7.88
CA LEU A 263 -12.82 -11.37 -8.80
C LEU A 263 -12.99 -12.03 -10.19
N LEU A 264 -11.93 -12.66 -10.70
CA LEU A 264 -11.98 -13.37 -12.01
C LEU A 264 -12.97 -14.52 -11.98
N GLU A 265 -12.98 -15.34 -10.93
CA GLU A 265 -13.94 -16.43 -10.77
C GLU A 265 -15.39 -15.90 -10.61
N ALA A 266 -15.58 -14.80 -9.88
CA ALA A 266 -16.86 -14.14 -9.73
C ALA A 266 -17.35 -13.57 -11.07
N MET A 267 -16.47 -12.93 -11.83
CA MET A 267 -16.77 -12.40 -13.16
C MET A 267 -17.17 -13.49 -14.13
N ALA A 268 -16.47 -14.63 -14.15
CA ALA A 268 -16.82 -15.75 -15.01
C ALA A 268 -18.26 -16.26 -14.77
N LYS A 269 -18.68 -16.32 -13.50
CA LYS A 269 -20.06 -16.67 -13.16
C LYS A 269 -21.05 -15.56 -13.52
N LEU A 270 -20.70 -14.29 -13.25
CA LEU A 270 -21.56 -13.16 -13.56
C LEU A 270 -21.85 -13.06 -15.06
N ARG A 271 -20.87 -13.41 -15.91
CA ARG A 271 -21.01 -13.42 -17.36
C ARG A 271 -22.03 -14.45 -17.90
N THR A 272 -22.41 -15.45 -17.14
CA THR A 272 -23.49 -16.35 -17.52
C THR A 272 -24.88 -15.68 -17.44
N GLU A 273 -24.98 -14.56 -16.73
CA GLU A 273 -26.25 -13.83 -16.53
C GLU A 273 -26.24 -12.44 -17.17
N ARG A 274 -25.07 -11.83 -17.38
CA ARG A 274 -24.92 -10.45 -17.87
C ARG A 274 -23.64 -10.27 -18.69
N ASP A 275 -23.70 -9.34 -19.63
CA ASP A 275 -22.46 -8.91 -20.29
C ASP A 275 -21.70 -7.94 -19.39
N VAL A 276 -20.51 -8.39 -18.91
CA VAL A 276 -19.61 -7.60 -18.07
C VAL A 276 -18.20 -7.65 -18.61
N THR A 277 -17.50 -6.52 -18.49
CA THR A 277 -16.08 -6.35 -18.81
C THR A 277 -15.33 -5.87 -17.58
N LEU A 278 -14.02 -6.06 -17.53
CA LEU A 278 -13.19 -5.65 -16.41
C LEU A 278 -11.97 -4.86 -16.88
N THR A 279 -11.85 -3.64 -16.41
CA THR A 279 -10.63 -2.85 -16.54
C THR A 279 -9.76 -3.06 -15.29
N ILE A 280 -8.53 -3.52 -15.48
CA ILE A 280 -7.55 -3.74 -14.41
C ILE A 280 -6.47 -2.67 -14.51
N ILE A 281 -6.43 -1.75 -13.55
CA ILE A 281 -5.32 -0.81 -13.42
C ILE A 281 -4.12 -1.56 -12.84
N GLY A 282 -3.16 -1.89 -13.69
CA GLY A 282 -1.98 -2.68 -13.36
C GLY A 282 -1.32 -3.27 -14.60
N LYS A 283 -0.09 -3.75 -14.45
CA LYS A 283 0.60 -4.42 -15.56
C LYS A 283 0.15 -5.87 -15.67
N PRO A 284 -0.17 -6.36 -16.89
CA PRO A 284 -0.34 -7.79 -17.09
C PRO A 284 0.99 -8.49 -16.77
N ARG A 285 0.92 -9.65 -16.15
CA ARG A 285 2.08 -10.50 -15.87
C ARG A 285 1.74 -11.93 -16.24
N GLU A 286 2.73 -12.67 -16.72
CA GLU A 286 2.64 -14.13 -16.82
C GLU A 286 2.56 -14.71 -15.40
N GLY A 287 1.77 -15.75 -15.21
CA GLY A 287 1.59 -16.42 -13.92
C GLY A 287 0.16 -16.85 -13.65
N ALA A 288 -0.13 -17.17 -12.40
CA ALA A 288 -1.39 -17.79 -11.99
C ALA A 288 -2.65 -17.00 -12.38
N SER A 289 -2.57 -15.66 -12.38
CA SER A 289 -3.71 -14.83 -12.81
C SER A 289 -3.93 -14.88 -14.31
N ALA A 290 -2.86 -14.89 -15.12
CA ALA A 290 -2.96 -15.04 -16.58
C ALA A 290 -3.52 -16.42 -16.95
N ASP A 291 -2.98 -17.48 -16.31
CA ASP A 291 -3.47 -18.85 -16.51
C ASP A 291 -4.96 -18.98 -16.14
N LEU A 292 -5.40 -18.30 -15.07
CA LEU A 292 -6.80 -18.30 -14.66
C LEU A 292 -7.69 -17.55 -15.64
N ILE A 293 -7.26 -16.40 -16.17
CA ILE A 293 -7.97 -15.64 -17.20
C ILE A 293 -8.21 -16.51 -18.42
N ASP A 294 -7.18 -17.23 -18.88
CA ASP A 294 -7.29 -18.12 -20.05
C ASP A 294 -8.19 -19.32 -19.76
N LYS A 295 -8.02 -19.96 -18.62
CA LYS A 295 -8.85 -21.09 -18.19
C LYS A 295 -10.33 -20.73 -18.09
N LEU A 296 -10.66 -19.52 -17.70
CA LEU A 296 -12.03 -19.04 -17.56
C LEU A 296 -12.57 -18.39 -18.85
N GLY A 297 -11.77 -18.30 -19.91
CA GLY A 297 -12.17 -17.68 -21.20
C GLY A 297 -12.42 -16.17 -21.09
N LEU A 298 -11.80 -15.49 -20.14
CA LEU A 298 -12.07 -14.09 -19.83
C LEU A 298 -11.23 -13.10 -20.62
N ARG A 299 -10.21 -13.55 -21.37
CA ARG A 299 -9.26 -12.66 -22.07
C ARG A 299 -9.93 -11.60 -22.97
N PRO A 300 -10.98 -11.89 -23.75
CA PRO A 300 -11.66 -10.88 -24.57
C PRO A 300 -12.43 -9.82 -23.77
N HIS A 301 -12.61 -10.03 -22.47
CA HIS A 301 -13.45 -9.22 -21.59
C HIS A 301 -12.64 -8.49 -20.52
N ILE A 302 -11.29 -8.54 -20.60
CA ILE A 302 -10.40 -7.90 -19.66
C ILE A 302 -9.45 -6.97 -20.38
N GLU A 303 -9.38 -5.73 -19.90
CA GLU A 303 -8.44 -4.72 -20.33
C GLU A 303 -7.45 -4.40 -19.19
N PHE A 304 -6.14 -4.44 -19.49
CA PHE A 304 -5.11 -3.98 -18.56
C PHE A 304 -4.65 -2.57 -18.94
N VAL A 305 -4.64 -1.66 -17.96
CA VAL A 305 -4.18 -0.29 -18.12
C VAL A 305 -3.04 -0.02 -17.14
N SER A 306 -1.89 0.43 -17.63
CA SER A 306 -0.74 0.72 -16.77
C SER A 306 0.11 1.85 -17.31
N GLY A 307 0.83 2.55 -16.42
CA GLY A 307 1.72 3.64 -16.82
C GLY A 307 0.98 4.89 -17.30
N VAL A 308 -0.28 5.03 -16.95
CA VAL A 308 -1.10 6.20 -17.27
C VAL A 308 -1.02 7.25 -16.15
N PRO A 309 -1.22 8.54 -16.45
CA PRO A 309 -1.29 9.58 -15.44
C PRO A 309 -2.55 9.45 -14.57
N ASP A 310 -2.54 10.11 -13.42
CA ASP A 310 -3.63 10.01 -12.44
C ASP A 310 -4.96 10.54 -13.00
N GLU A 311 -4.94 11.53 -13.90
CA GLU A 311 -6.12 12.06 -14.60
C GLU A 311 -6.82 10.95 -15.39
N ARG A 312 -6.05 10.08 -16.06
CA ARG A 312 -6.61 8.94 -16.80
C ARG A 312 -7.21 7.91 -15.84
N ILE A 313 -6.64 7.73 -14.66
CA ILE A 313 -7.20 6.86 -13.62
C ILE A 313 -8.58 7.37 -13.18
N VAL A 314 -8.72 8.68 -12.97
CA VAL A 314 -10.01 9.32 -12.63
C VAL A 314 -11.05 9.12 -13.74
N GLU A 315 -10.65 9.27 -15.01
CA GLU A 315 -11.52 9.00 -16.16
C GLU A 315 -11.98 7.55 -16.19
N LEU A 316 -11.06 6.59 -15.98
CA LEU A 316 -11.40 5.17 -15.96
C LEU A 316 -12.41 4.83 -14.85
N TYR A 317 -12.27 5.44 -13.65
CA TYR A 317 -13.29 5.33 -12.61
C TYR A 317 -14.62 5.96 -13.03
N ALA A 318 -14.60 7.10 -13.72
CA ALA A 318 -15.82 7.76 -14.20
C ALA A 318 -16.54 6.95 -15.29
N GLU A 319 -15.80 6.29 -16.18
CA GLU A 319 -16.32 5.45 -17.26
C GLU A 319 -16.90 4.12 -16.75
N ALA A 320 -16.44 3.60 -15.62
CA ALA A 320 -16.88 2.31 -15.10
C ALA A 320 -18.21 2.42 -14.33
N GLU A 321 -19.01 1.35 -14.36
CA GLU A 321 -20.25 1.26 -13.60
C GLU A 321 -19.99 0.93 -12.13
N LEU A 322 -18.99 0.08 -11.85
CA LEU A 322 -18.71 -0.43 -10.52
C LEU A 322 -17.22 -0.61 -10.29
N ALA A 323 -16.70 -0.08 -9.16
CA ALA A 323 -15.37 -0.38 -8.68
C ALA A 323 -15.40 -1.60 -7.75
N VAL A 324 -14.36 -2.44 -7.85
CA VAL A 324 -14.22 -3.62 -6.99
C VAL A 324 -12.83 -3.63 -6.34
N VAL A 325 -12.80 -3.74 -5.01
CA VAL A 325 -11.56 -3.90 -4.23
C VAL A 325 -11.63 -5.26 -3.50
N PRO A 326 -11.20 -6.35 -4.18
CA PRO A 326 -11.36 -7.72 -3.68
C PRO A 326 -10.23 -8.15 -2.74
N SER A 327 -9.48 -7.21 -2.17
CA SER A 327 -8.27 -7.46 -1.39
C SER A 327 -8.54 -8.29 -0.14
N LEU A 328 -7.71 -9.30 0.11
CA LEU A 328 -7.76 -10.12 1.31
C LEU A 328 -7.24 -9.38 2.54
N TYR A 329 -6.40 -8.38 2.31
CA TYR A 329 -5.89 -7.49 3.34
C TYR A 329 -5.44 -6.16 2.72
N GLU A 330 -5.78 -5.06 3.38
CA GLU A 330 -5.29 -3.72 3.09
C GLU A 330 -4.82 -3.04 4.38
N GLY A 331 -3.67 -2.36 4.30
CA GLY A 331 -3.23 -1.48 5.39
C GLY A 331 -4.03 -0.18 5.46
N PHE A 332 -4.55 0.27 4.30
CA PHE A 332 -5.41 1.45 4.17
C PHE A 332 -6.34 1.31 2.95
N SER A 333 -5.83 1.21 1.75
CA SER A 333 -6.51 1.13 0.45
C SER A 333 -6.78 2.47 -0.22
N LEU A 334 -5.74 3.00 -0.89
CA LEU A 334 -5.90 4.15 -1.80
C LEU A 334 -6.97 3.89 -2.88
N PRO A 335 -7.01 2.73 -3.57
CA PRO A 335 -8.02 2.46 -4.57
C PRO A 335 -9.47 2.58 -4.09
N ALA A 336 -9.74 2.24 -2.83
CA ALA A 336 -11.07 2.39 -2.26
C ALA A 336 -11.45 3.87 -2.11
N ILE A 337 -10.52 4.71 -1.60
CA ILE A 337 -10.76 6.15 -1.44
C ILE A 337 -10.86 6.84 -2.80
N GLU A 338 -9.98 6.51 -3.74
CA GLU A 338 -10.01 7.03 -5.11
C GLU A 338 -11.38 6.78 -5.76
N ALA A 339 -11.87 5.52 -5.67
CA ALA A 339 -13.19 5.16 -6.15
C ALA A 339 -14.30 5.97 -5.45
N MET A 340 -14.27 6.07 -4.13
CA MET A 340 -15.26 6.82 -3.36
C MET A 340 -15.26 8.31 -3.71
N CYS A 341 -14.09 8.92 -3.88
CA CYS A 341 -13.97 10.33 -4.26
C CYS A 341 -14.50 10.61 -5.66
N THR A 342 -14.38 9.67 -6.59
CA THR A 342 -14.94 9.80 -7.96
C THR A 342 -16.45 9.51 -8.01
N GLY A 343 -17.07 9.16 -6.89
CA GLY A 343 -18.52 8.90 -6.80
C GLY A 343 -18.98 7.63 -7.52
N ILE A 344 -18.08 6.68 -7.79
CA ILE A 344 -18.45 5.36 -8.33
C ILE A 344 -18.96 4.45 -7.20
N CYS A 345 -19.92 3.59 -7.52
CA CYS A 345 -20.33 2.53 -6.60
C CYS A 345 -19.14 1.59 -6.33
N LEU A 346 -18.92 1.23 -5.06
CA LEU A 346 -17.79 0.41 -4.64
C LEU A 346 -18.27 -0.90 -4.00
N VAL A 347 -17.69 -2.01 -4.44
CA VAL A 347 -17.76 -3.30 -3.74
C VAL A 347 -16.37 -3.60 -3.18
N ALA A 348 -16.28 -3.74 -1.88
CA ALA A 348 -15.02 -4.01 -1.19
C ALA A 348 -15.16 -5.20 -0.23
N THR A 349 -14.05 -5.91 0.02
CA THR A 349 -13.98 -6.90 1.10
C THR A 349 -13.87 -6.20 2.46
N ASP A 350 -13.97 -6.96 3.54
CA ASP A 350 -13.68 -6.50 4.90
C ASP A 350 -12.23 -6.76 5.33
N GLY A 351 -11.32 -6.93 4.35
CA GLY A 351 -9.91 -7.25 4.59
C GLY A 351 -9.11 -6.09 5.17
N GLY A 352 -8.58 -6.27 6.38
CA GLY A 352 -7.72 -5.27 7.02
C GLY A 352 -8.45 -3.97 7.35
N ALA A 353 -7.96 -2.83 6.83
CA ALA A 353 -8.52 -1.51 7.08
C ALA A 353 -9.70 -1.13 6.16
N LEU A 354 -10.11 -1.98 5.22
CA LEU A 354 -11.21 -1.64 4.29
C LEU A 354 -12.51 -1.23 5.01
N PRO A 355 -12.98 -1.91 6.08
CA PRO A 355 -14.17 -1.47 6.81
C PRO A 355 -14.05 -0.07 7.43
N GLU A 356 -12.84 0.27 7.92
CA GLU A 356 -12.53 1.58 8.50
C GLU A 356 -12.54 2.67 7.42
N VAL A 357 -11.95 2.37 6.26
CA VAL A 357 -11.80 3.31 5.15
C VAL A 357 -13.13 3.57 4.44
N THR A 358 -13.93 2.53 4.22
CA THR A 358 -15.21 2.63 3.49
C THR A 358 -16.36 3.14 4.35
N GLY A 359 -16.15 3.25 5.67
CA GLY A 359 -17.13 3.72 6.64
C GLY A 359 -18.18 2.64 6.98
N ARG A 360 -18.28 2.30 8.27
CA ARG A 360 -19.49 1.69 8.82
C ARG A 360 -20.26 2.82 9.50
N ASP A 361 -21.52 2.99 9.18
CA ASP A 361 -22.41 3.79 10.01
C ASP A 361 -22.51 3.15 11.42
N GLY A 362 -22.84 3.94 12.42
CA GLY A 362 -22.85 3.52 13.83
C GLY A 362 -23.65 2.25 14.14
N ASP A 363 -24.52 1.81 13.22
CA ASP A 363 -25.33 0.59 13.29
C ASP A 363 -24.70 -0.61 12.53
N GLY A 364 -23.45 -0.49 12.04
CA GLY A 364 -22.76 -1.55 11.31
C GLY A 364 -23.25 -1.75 9.88
N GLN A 365 -24.11 -0.87 9.38
CA GLN A 365 -24.56 -0.86 7.99
C GLN A 365 -23.55 -0.11 7.10
N ILE A 366 -23.49 -0.51 5.84
CA ILE A 366 -22.56 0.02 4.85
C ILE A 366 -23.06 1.37 4.36
N SER A 367 -22.20 2.38 4.30
CA SER A 367 -22.55 3.70 3.78
C SER A 367 -23.09 3.59 2.34
N HIS A 368 -24.07 4.43 1.98
CA HIS A 368 -24.72 4.41 0.67
C HIS A 368 -23.70 4.42 -0.47
N GLY A 369 -23.79 3.43 -1.38
CA GLY A 369 -22.89 3.27 -2.52
C GLY A 369 -21.70 2.33 -2.31
N VAL A 370 -21.52 1.77 -1.08
CA VAL A 370 -20.50 0.77 -0.79
C VAL A 370 -21.16 -0.53 -0.38
N ALA A 371 -20.80 -1.62 -1.04
CA ALA A 371 -21.17 -2.97 -0.61
C ALA A 371 -19.94 -3.71 -0.09
N GLN A 372 -20.02 -4.26 1.11
CA GLN A 372 -18.92 -4.94 1.76
C GLN A 372 -19.07 -6.46 1.70
N LEU A 373 -17.95 -7.14 1.43
CA LEU A 373 -17.84 -8.59 1.39
C LEU A 373 -17.16 -9.07 2.68
N SER A 374 -17.91 -9.78 3.56
CA SER A 374 -17.35 -10.32 4.78
C SER A 374 -16.46 -11.55 4.53
N GLN A 375 -15.29 -11.58 5.12
CA GLN A 375 -14.40 -12.75 5.13
C GLN A 375 -14.75 -13.74 6.24
N GLU A 376 -15.60 -13.34 7.21
CA GLU A 376 -16.03 -14.17 8.31
C GLU A 376 -17.41 -14.75 8.09
N GLY A 377 -17.51 -16.09 8.11
CA GLY A 377 -18.76 -16.81 8.32
C GLY A 377 -18.95 -17.08 9.82
N PRO A 378 -20.19 -17.35 10.31
CA PRO A 378 -20.42 -17.67 11.71
C PRO A 378 -19.65 -18.94 12.09
N HIS A 379 -18.65 -18.77 12.95
CA HIS A 379 -17.93 -19.83 13.68
C HIS A 379 -17.56 -21.11 12.91
N SER A 380 -16.55 -21.08 12.02
CA SER A 380 -15.84 -22.33 11.71
C SER A 380 -14.34 -22.11 11.47
N ARG A 381 -13.54 -22.80 12.24
CA ARG A 381 -12.07 -22.86 12.14
C ARG A 381 -11.57 -23.77 11.00
N THR A 382 -12.35 -23.99 9.94
CA THR A 382 -12.00 -24.94 8.88
C THR A 382 -12.19 -24.37 7.48
N THR A 383 -11.15 -24.47 6.68
CA THR A 383 -10.97 -24.60 5.20
C THR A 383 -11.99 -24.01 4.20
N THR A 384 -13.04 -23.32 4.60
CA THR A 384 -14.13 -22.82 3.73
C THR A 384 -14.01 -21.34 3.30
N ARG A 385 -12.98 -20.62 3.77
CA ARG A 385 -12.79 -19.20 3.51
C ARG A 385 -12.78 -18.77 2.02
N PRO A 386 -12.04 -19.45 1.10
CA PRO A 386 -12.00 -19.03 -0.29
C PRO A 386 -13.35 -19.13 -1.01
N GLN A 387 -14.08 -20.25 -0.80
CA GLN A 387 -15.37 -20.51 -1.44
C GLN A 387 -16.47 -19.57 -0.91
N HIS A 388 -16.39 -19.21 0.37
CA HIS A 388 -17.35 -18.29 0.99
C HIS A 388 -17.18 -16.88 0.44
N LEU A 389 -15.96 -16.37 0.35
CA LEU A 389 -15.64 -15.07 -0.22
C LEU A 389 -16.10 -15.00 -1.70
N LEU A 390 -15.83 -16.03 -2.48
CA LEU A 390 -16.27 -16.14 -3.85
C LEU A 390 -17.81 -16.04 -3.97
N ASN A 391 -18.52 -16.83 -3.18
CA ASN A 391 -19.99 -16.85 -3.23
C ASN A 391 -20.60 -15.52 -2.76
N GLN A 392 -19.98 -14.86 -1.78
CA GLN A 392 -20.39 -13.52 -1.34
C GLN A 392 -20.10 -12.48 -2.43
N THR A 393 -18.91 -12.50 -3.04
CA THR A 393 -18.55 -11.59 -4.13
C THR A 393 -19.60 -11.68 -5.25
N ILE A 394 -19.94 -12.89 -5.67
CA ILE A 394 -20.96 -13.12 -6.69
C ILE A 394 -22.32 -12.58 -6.25
N ARG A 395 -22.76 -12.92 -5.03
CA ARG A 395 -24.06 -12.46 -4.51
C ARG A 395 -24.15 -10.94 -4.46
N VAL A 396 -23.11 -10.27 -3.94
CA VAL A 396 -23.09 -8.81 -3.80
C VAL A 396 -23.01 -8.15 -5.18
N LEU A 397 -22.19 -8.65 -6.09
CA LEU A 397 -22.14 -8.14 -7.47
C LEU A 397 -23.52 -8.29 -8.15
N LEU A 398 -24.16 -9.46 -8.08
CA LEU A 398 -25.50 -9.69 -8.63
C LEU A 398 -26.55 -8.78 -7.98
N GLN A 399 -26.49 -8.59 -6.67
CA GLN A 399 -27.42 -7.74 -5.94
C GLN A 399 -27.21 -6.26 -6.28
N THR A 400 -25.98 -5.79 -6.37
CA THR A 400 -25.65 -4.39 -6.73
C THR A 400 -26.14 -4.07 -8.14
N PHE A 401 -26.01 -4.99 -9.08
CA PHE A 401 -26.55 -4.82 -10.42
C PHE A 401 -28.07 -4.92 -10.51
N ARG A 402 -28.76 -5.55 -9.56
CA ARG A 402 -30.24 -5.65 -9.51
C ARG A 402 -30.91 -4.42 -8.89
N THR A 403 -30.23 -3.76 -7.97
CA THR A 403 -30.68 -2.49 -7.39
C THR A 403 -30.32 -1.37 -8.35
N ARG A 404 -31.28 -0.48 -8.66
CA ARG A 404 -31.15 0.62 -9.64
C ARG A 404 -29.85 1.41 -9.53
N PRO A 405 -29.39 2.08 -10.63
CA PRO A 405 -28.16 2.88 -10.63
C PRO A 405 -28.12 3.83 -9.44
N CYS A 406 -26.95 3.91 -8.83
CA CYS A 406 -26.68 4.73 -7.67
C CYS A 406 -27.21 6.16 -7.86
N PRO A 407 -28.23 6.61 -7.13
CA PRO A 407 -28.69 8.00 -7.24
C PRO A 407 -27.54 8.89 -6.81
N ASN A 408 -27.37 10.05 -7.43
CA ASN A 408 -26.36 11.06 -7.13
C ASN A 408 -26.23 11.36 -5.62
N GLY A 409 -25.56 10.47 -4.89
CA GLY A 409 -25.34 10.53 -3.42
C GLY A 409 -24.24 11.51 -2.98
N LEU A 410 -23.95 12.52 -3.81
CA LEU A 410 -22.81 13.44 -3.70
C LEU A 410 -22.82 14.38 -2.50
N GLN A 411 -23.97 14.63 -1.85
CA GLN A 411 -24.00 15.63 -0.78
C GLN A 411 -23.56 15.11 0.60
N ARG A 412 -23.67 13.79 0.90
CA ARG A 412 -23.28 13.25 2.21
C ARG A 412 -21.82 12.79 2.30
N THR A 413 -21.24 12.29 1.22
CA THR A 413 -19.83 11.85 1.20
C THR A 413 -18.85 13.02 1.42
N ARG A 414 -19.17 14.23 0.95
CA ARG A 414 -18.36 15.43 1.19
C ARG A 414 -18.30 15.83 2.67
N SER A 415 -19.37 15.61 3.43
CA SER A 415 -19.39 15.93 4.87
C SER A 415 -18.65 14.87 5.70
N GLN A 416 -18.72 13.61 5.31
CA GLN A 416 -18.01 12.52 6.00
C GLN A 416 -16.50 12.55 5.70
N LEU A 417 -16.09 12.78 4.47
CA LEU A 417 -14.68 12.98 4.12
C LEU A 417 -14.10 14.25 4.77
N LYS A 418 -14.85 15.35 4.83
CA LYS A 418 -14.44 16.53 5.59
C LYS A 418 -14.26 16.23 7.09
N ASN A 419 -15.08 15.38 7.68
CA ASN A 419 -14.94 14.99 9.09
C ASN A 419 -13.74 14.05 9.35
N VAL A 420 -13.37 13.20 8.39
CA VAL A 420 -12.14 12.38 8.48
C VAL A 420 -10.88 13.22 8.24
N ILE A 421 -10.98 14.28 7.43
CA ILE A 421 -9.86 15.18 7.13
C ILE A 421 -9.79 16.34 8.15
N ALA A 422 -10.92 16.79 8.72
CA ALA A 422 -11.00 17.98 9.57
C ALA A 422 -11.10 17.68 11.08
N SER A 423 -11.24 16.44 11.51
CA SER A 423 -11.27 16.10 12.93
C SER A 423 -9.88 15.66 13.41
N ARG A 424 -9.12 16.65 13.82
CA ARG A 424 -7.97 16.72 14.76
C ARG A 424 -6.73 17.40 14.23
#